data_36697c2f06f2542a4043ba9c27df6c26
#
_entry.id   36697c2f06f2542a4043ba9c27df6c26
#
_cell.length_a   1.000
_cell.length_b   1.000
_cell.length_c   1.000
_cell.angle_alpha   90.00
_cell.angle_beta   90.00
_cell.angle_gamma   90.00
#
_symmetry.space_group_name_H-M   'P 1'
#
loop_
_entity.id
_entity.type
_entity.pdbx_description
1 polymer ?
#
loop_
_entity_poly.entity_id
_entity_poly.type
_entity_poly.pdbx_seq_one_letter_code
_entity_poly.pdbx_strand_id
1 'polypeptide(L)'
;MCIRDRYGGYGNYIRIRHSDGYKTAYAHLKNFASGIKSGAYVKQDQVIGYVGTTGRSTGPHLHYEVHLHGKKINPRRLSQLSGKPLSDSQRPAFAAQREKIEVMRKNSKTLSPEFIATKASGSVALPE
;
A
#
# COMPACT_ATOMS: atom_id res chain seq x y z
N MET A 1 14.70 1.18 5.36
CA MET A 1 15.08 0.76 6.73
C MET A 1 13.96 1.08 7.70
N CYS A 2 13.55 0.11 8.48
CA CYS A 2 12.40 0.19 9.39
C CYS A 2 12.86 0.49 10.83
N ILE A 3 12.13 1.30 11.56
CA ILE A 3 12.25 1.46 13.01
C ILE A 3 10.94 0.95 13.61
N ARG A 4 11.04 -0.04 14.49
CA ARG A 4 9.91 -0.60 15.24
C ARG A 4 10.03 -0.16 16.68
N ASP A 5 8.99 0.47 17.22
CA ASP A 5 9.00 0.95 18.61
C ASP A 5 7.60 1.04 19.23
N ARG A 6 7.56 1.17 20.56
CA ARG A 6 6.41 1.68 21.30
C ARG A 6 6.68 3.12 21.67
N TYR A 7 5.97 4.05 21.05
CA TYR A 7 6.27 5.46 21.19
C TYR A 7 5.08 6.23 21.76
N GLY A 8 5.08 6.46 23.08
CA GLY A 8 4.13 7.31 23.78
C GLY A 8 2.68 7.16 23.32
N GLY A 9 2.05 8.26 22.91
CA GLY A 9 0.67 8.26 22.39
C GLY A 9 0.45 7.51 21.09
N TYR A 10 1.50 7.19 20.31
CA TYR A 10 1.38 6.45 19.04
C TYR A 10 1.19 4.92 19.21
N GLY A 11 1.44 4.38 20.40
CA GLY A 11 1.34 2.94 20.63
C GLY A 11 2.38 2.15 19.83
N ASN A 12 1.96 1.02 19.24
CA ASN A 12 2.82 0.25 18.35
C ASN A 12 3.06 1.04 17.05
N TYR A 13 4.32 1.32 16.78
CA TYR A 13 4.73 2.31 15.79
C TYR A 13 5.81 1.73 14.87
N ILE A 14 5.67 1.98 13.57
CA ILE A 14 6.68 1.70 12.56
C ILE A 14 7.02 3.00 11.85
N ARG A 15 8.30 3.24 11.63
CA ARG A 15 8.79 4.32 10.77
C ARG A 15 9.75 3.75 9.72
N ILE A 16 9.47 4.03 8.46
CA ILE A 16 10.28 3.59 7.32
C ILE A 16 11.04 4.80 6.77
N ARG A 17 12.33 4.65 6.58
CA ARG A 17 13.18 5.62 5.90
C ARG A 17 13.34 5.21 4.44
N HIS A 18 13.03 6.10 3.53
CA HIS A 18 13.18 5.97 2.09
C HIS A 18 14.50 6.61 1.61
N SER A 19 14.93 6.27 0.40
CA SER A 19 16.24 6.71 -0.16
C SER A 19 16.31 8.20 -0.45
N ASP A 20 15.15 8.83 -0.71
CA ASP A 20 14.98 10.22 -1.15
C ASP A 20 14.74 11.21 0.00
N GLY A 21 15.10 10.81 1.22
CA GLY A 21 14.96 11.65 2.41
C GLY A 21 13.58 11.65 3.04
N TYR A 22 12.61 10.97 2.42
CA TYR A 22 11.30 10.77 3.02
C TYR A 22 11.33 9.74 4.14
N LYS A 23 10.42 9.92 5.09
CA LYS A 23 10.09 8.92 6.11
C LYS A 23 8.58 8.77 6.16
N THR A 24 8.10 7.55 6.21
CA THR A 24 6.68 7.26 6.47
C THR A 24 6.52 6.65 7.84
N ALA A 25 5.44 6.98 8.53
CA ALA A 25 5.15 6.50 9.87
C ALA A 25 3.74 5.90 9.93
N TYR A 26 3.62 4.82 10.67
CA TYR A 26 2.42 4.00 10.82
C TYR A 26 2.22 3.76 12.32
N ALA A 27 1.14 4.26 12.88
CA ALA A 27 0.89 4.21 14.32
C ALA A 27 -0.42 3.49 14.66
N HIS A 28 -0.65 3.30 15.96
CA HIS A 28 -1.79 2.61 16.56
C HIS A 28 -1.94 1.16 16.09
N LEU A 29 -0.84 0.54 15.64
CA LEU A 29 -0.86 -0.84 15.14
C LEU A 29 -1.24 -1.83 16.24
N LYS A 30 -2.03 -2.86 15.91
CA LYS A 30 -2.35 -3.98 16.81
C LYS A 30 -1.07 -4.76 17.12
N ASN A 31 -0.36 -5.16 16.08
CA ASN A 31 0.90 -5.89 16.16
C ASN A 31 1.71 -5.69 14.88
N PHE A 32 2.97 -6.10 14.93
CA PHE A 32 3.88 -6.07 13.80
C PHE A 32 3.79 -7.39 13.02
N ALA A 33 4.02 -7.35 11.72
CA ALA A 33 4.12 -8.56 10.92
C ALA A 33 5.42 -9.33 11.25
N SER A 34 5.42 -10.62 10.93
CA SER A 34 6.60 -11.47 11.12
C SER A 34 7.81 -10.91 10.39
N GLY A 35 8.99 -10.99 11.03
CA GLY A 35 10.24 -10.47 10.46
C GLY A 35 10.42 -8.96 10.54
N ILE A 36 9.42 -8.18 10.96
CA ILE A 36 9.55 -6.74 11.13
C ILE A 36 10.24 -6.41 12.45
N LYS A 37 11.46 -5.95 12.34
CA LYS A 37 12.32 -5.50 13.46
C LYS A 37 13.04 -4.22 13.11
N SER A 38 13.60 -3.54 14.11
CA SER A 38 14.41 -2.35 13.89
C SER A 38 15.60 -2.70 12.98
N GLY A 39 15.86 -1.85 11.98
CA GLY A 39 16.88 -2.08 10.98
C GLY A 39 16.46 -2.97 9.80
N ALA A 40 15.29 -3.61 9.84
CA ALA A 40 14.84 -4.43 8.73
C ALA A 40 14.62 -3.61 7.45
N TYR A 41 14.95 -4.20 6.31
CA TYR A 41 14.55 -3.69 5.00
C TYR A 41 13.18 -4.24 4.65
N VAL A 42 12.33 -3.37 4.10
CA VAL A 42 10.99 -3.73 3.63
C VAL A 42 10.84 -3.35 2.17
N LYS A 43 10.06 -4.16 1.44
CA LYS A 43 9.73 -3.92 0.04
C LYS A 43 8.39 -3.19 -0.06
N GLN A 44 8.13 -2.57 -1.21
CA GLN A 44 6.79 -2.08 -1.53
C GLN A 44 5.78 -3.23 -1.44
N ASP A 45 4.56 -2.93 -0.99
CA ASP A 45 3.44 -3.88 -0.82
C ASP A 45 3.67 -4.99 0.22
N GLN A 46 4.81 -4.97 0.92
CA GLN A 46 5.06 -5.89 2.02
C GLN A 46 4.17 -5.55 3.22
N VAL A 47 3.50 -6.56 3.79
CA VAL A 47 2.78 -6.39 5.07
C VAL A 47 3.80 -6.13 6.18
N ILE A 48 3.69 -4.97 6.83
CA ILE A 48 4.58 -4.54 7.91
C ILE A 48 3.93 -4.64 9.30
N GLY A 49 2.60 -4.64 9.35
CA GLY A 49 1.84 -4.69 10.60
C GLY A 49 0.35 -4.68 10.33
N TYR A 50 -0.44 -4.69 11.38
CA TYR A 50 -1.88 -4.77 11.32
C TYR A 50 -2.50 -3.57 12.03
N VAL A 51 -3.55 -3.00 11.44
CA VAL A 51 -4.28 -1.86 12.01
C VAL A 51 -4.84 -2.23 13.38
N GLY A 52 -4.76 -1.30 14.32
CA GLY A 52 -5.23 -1.49 15.67
C GLY A 52 -5.65 -0.18 16.34
N THR A 53 -5.61 -0.19 17.66
CA THR A 53 -6.01 0.96 18.51
C THR A 53 -5.08 1.11 19.71
N THR A 54 -3.80 0.74 19.58
CA THR A 54 -2.82 0.86 20.66
C THR A 54 -2.38 2.31 20.86
N GLY A 55 -1.93 2.65 22.06
CA GLY A 55 -1.59 4.03 22.42
C GLY A 55 -2.83 4.90 22.67
N ARG A 56 -2.71 6.21 22.40
CA ARG A 56 -3.83 7.16 22.55
C ARG A 56 -4.70 7.09 21.29
N SER A 57 -5.69 6.23 21.30
CA SER A 57 -6.61 6.02 20.19
C SER A 57 -8.02 5.74 20.71
N THR A 58 -9.03 6.25 20.04
CA THR A 58 -10.44 6.09 20.40
C THR A 58 -11.10 4.91 19.68
N GLY A 59 -10.41 4.28 18.74
CA GLY A 59 -10.91 3.13 17.97
C GLY A 59 -9.91 2.66 16.93
N PRO A 60 -10.13 1.50 16.31
CA PRO A 60 -9.21 0.96 15.30
C PRO A 60 -9.11 1.90 14.09
N HIS A 61 -7.91 2.42 13.86
CA HIS A 61 -7.61 3.24 12.68
C HIS A 61 -6.10 3.22 12.39
N LEU A 62 -5.72 3.56 11.17
CA LEU A 62 -4.34 3.80 10.80
C LEU A 62 -4.02 5.29 10.95
N HIS A 63 -3.09 5.61 11.85
CA HIS A 63 -2.46 6.92 11.87
C HIS A 63 -1.23 6.89 10.97
N TYR A 64 -1.31 7.58 9.84
CA TYR A 64 -0.27 7.64 8.81
C TYR A 64 0.35 9.03 8.74
N GLU A 65 1.66 9.11 8.77
CA GLU A 65 2.40 10.36 8.63
C GLU A 65 3.47 10.26 7.53
N VAL A 66 3.73 11.37 6.88
CA VAL A 66 4.88 11.54 6.00
C VAL A 66 5.75 12.67 6.51
N HIS A 67 7.03 12.44 6.49
CA HIS A 67 8.04 13.41 6.89
C HIS A 67 9.04 13.58 5.75
N LEU A 68 9.40 14.82 5.47
CA LEU A 68 10.48 15.18 4.56
C LEU A 68 11.47 16.08 5.31
N HIS A 69 12.75 15.70 5.32
CA HIS A 69 13.80 16.41 6.05
C HIS A 69 13.43 16.75 7.50
N GLY A 70 12.75 15.81 8.18
CA GLY A 70 12.34 15.94 9.58
C GLY A 70 11.04 16.71 9.82
N LYS A 71 10.44 17.35 8.82
CA LYS A 71 9.15 18.08 8.93
C LYS A 71 8.00 17.19 8.47
N LYS A 72 6.89 17.20 9.22
CA LYS A 72 5.64 16.56 8.78
C LYS A 72 5.08 17.30 7.57
N ILE A 73 4.68 16.56 6.57
CA ILE A 73 4.01 17.09 5.37
C ILE A 73 2.65 16.41 5.18
N ASN A 74 1.73 17.12 4.56
CA ASN A 74 0.42 16.56 4.26
C ASN A 74 0.55 15.43 3.23
N PRO A 75 0.16 14.17 3.54
CA PRO A 75 0.25 13.05 2.60
C PRO A 75 -0.49 13.29 1.28
N ARG A 76 -1.55 14.09 1.28
CA ARG A 76 -2.31 14.43 0.07
C ARG A 76 -1.52 15.29 -0.93
N ARG A 77 -0.44 15.94 -0.48
CA ARG A 77 0.46 16.71 -1.35
C ARG A 77 1.53 15.84 -2.02
N LEU A 78 1.58 14.55 -1.69
CA LEU A 78 2.53 13.58 -2.27
C LEU A 78 2.19 13.14 -3.69
N SER A 79 1.04 13.57 -4.24
CA SER A 79 0.69 13.32 -5.65
C SER A 79 1.73 13.81 -6.66
N GLN A 80 2.73 14.59 -6.21
CA GLN A 80 3.87 15.05 -7.00
C GLN A 80 5.12 14.16 -6.86
N LEU A 81 5.07 13.08 -6.08
CA LEU A 81 6.10 12.03 -6.12
C LEU A 81 5.84 11.11 -7.33
N SER A 82 5.69 11.71 -8.48
CA SER A 82 5.77 11.00 -9.75
C SER A 82 7.17 10.38 -9.82
N GLY A 83 7.25 9.07 -10.05
CA GLY A 83 8.49 8.41 -10.43
C GLY A 83 9.19 9.18 -11.56
N LYS A 84 10.40 8.78 -11.93
CA LYS A 84 11.07 9.39 -13.08
C LYS A 84 10.08 9.50 -14.24
N PRO A 85 9.91 10.69 -14.83
CA PRO A 85 9.04 10.85 -15.98
C PRO A 85 9.50 9.86 -17.07
N LEU A 86 8.54 9.27 -17.75
CA LEU A 86 8.84 8.39 -18.90
C LEU A 86 9.65 9.19 -19.93
N SER A 87 10.69 8.57 -20.44
CA SER A 87 11.42 9.13 -21.58
C SER A 87 10.50 9.24 -22.81
N ASP A 88 10.83 10.12 -23.72
CA ASP A 88 10.02 10.30 -24.95
C ASP A 88 9.90 9.02 -25.77
N SER A 89 10.92 8.15 -25.73
CA SER A 89 10.89 6.83 -26.36
C SER A 89 9.95 5.83 -25.68
N GLN A 90 9.68 5.97 -24.38
CA GLN A 90 8.80 5.08 -23.62
C GLN A 90 7.32 5.49 -23.66
N ARG A 91 7.04 6.78 -23.95
CA ARG A 91 5.69 7.32 -23.95
C ARG A 91 4.72 6.64 -24.95
N PRO A 92 5.12 6.32 -26.19
CA PRO A 92 4.21 5.64 -27.13
C PRO A 92 3.80 4.25 -26.65
N ALA A 93 4.76 3.46 -26.15
CA ALA A 93 4.48 2.13 -25.61
C ALA A 93 3.55 2.19 -24.39
N PHE A 94 3.77 3.14 -23.50
CA PHE A 94 2.91 3.36 -22.33
C PHE A 94 1.49 3.79 -22.74
N ALA A 95 1.36 4.69 -23.74
CA ALA A 95 0.06 5.14 -24.24
C ALA A 95 -0.75 3.97 -24.83
N ALA A 96 -0.11 3.12 -25.64
CA ALA A 96 -0.73 1.94 -26.21
C ALA A 96 -1.18 0.94 -25.12
N GLN A 97 -0.35 0.74 -24.09
CA GLN A 97 -0.71 -0.14 -22.96
C GLN A 97 -1.88 0.42 -22.16
N ARG A 98 -1.90 1.72 -21.90
CA ARG A 98 -3.00 2.39 -21.22
C ARG A 98 -4.31 2.24 -21.98
N GLU A 99 -4.29 2.41 -23.30
CA GLU A 99 -5.47 2.25 -24.15
C GLU A 99 -6.03 0.83 -24.09
N LYS A 100 -5.17 -0.20 -24.16
CA LYS A 100 -5.59 -1.60 -23.98
C LYS A 100 -6.28 -1.83 -22.64
N ILE A 101 -5.73 -1.31 -21.57
CA ILE A 101 -6.31 -1.42 -20.20
C ILE A 101 -7.67 -0.72 -20.14
N GLU A 102 -7.80 0.48 -20.73
CA GLU A 102 -9.06 1.22 -20.76
C GLU A 102 -10.15 0.49 -21.54
N VAL A 103 -9.80 -0.14 -22.67
CA VAL A 103 -10.73 -0.99 -23.44
C VAL A 103 -11.17 -2.20 -22.61
N MET A 104 -10.24 -2.90 -21.96
CA MET A 104 -10.57 -4.01 -21.08
C MET A 104 -11.47 -3.58 -19.92
N ARG A 105 -11.20 -2.43 -19.31
CA ARG A 105 -12.01 -1.87 -18.22
C ARG A 105 -13.43 -1.52 -18.67
N LYS A 106 -13.58 -0.96 -19.85
CA LYS A 106 -14.90 -0.67 -20.43
C LYS A 106 -15.68 -1.96 -20.70
N ASN A 107 -15.02 -2.97 -21.26
CA ASN A 107 -15.64 -4.24 -21.55
C ASN A 107 -16.00 -5.04 -20.29
N SER A 108 -15.21 -4.93 -19.20
CA SER A 108 -15.54 -5.59 -17.93
C SER A 108 -16.71 -4.96 -17.18
N LYS A 109 -16.99 -3.67 -17.42
CA LYS A 109 -18.18 -3.00 -16.85
C LYS A 109 -19.50 -3.44 -17.52
N THR A 110 -19.42 -4.03 -18.69
CA THR A 110 -20.58 -4.61 -19.40
C THR A 110 -20.88 -6.07 -19.03
N LEU A 111 -20.00 -6.70 -18.25
CA LEU A 111 -20.29 -8.01 -17.68
C LEU A 111 -21.18 -7.83 -16.44
N SER A 112 -22.46 -8.14 -16.60
CA SER A 112 -23.46 -8.13 -15.52
C SER A 112 -23.02 -9.01 -14.34
N PRO A 113 -23.43 -8.69 -13.08
CA PRO A 113 -23.06 -9.47 -11.89
C PRO A 113 -23.42 -10.95 -11.96
N GLU A 114 -24.38 -11.32 -12.81
CA GLU A 114 -24.84 -12.70 -13.03
C GLU A 114 -23.78 -13.63 -13.62
N PHE A 115 -22.78 -13.09 -14.36
CA PHE A 115 -21.73 -13.93 -14.96
C PHE A 115 -20.66 -14.36 -13.96
N ILE A 116 -20.58 -13.70 -12.80
CA ILE A 116 -19.61 -14.01 -11.73
C ILE A 116 -20.16 -15.14 -10.84
N ALA A 117 -21.48 -15.25 -10.69
CA ALA A 117 -22.11 -16.26 -9.85
C ALA A 117 -22.03 -17.68 -10.45
N THR A 118 -21.99 -17.81 -11.77
CA THR A 118 -22.04 -19.12 -12.44
C THR A 118 -20.71 -19.89 -12.42
N LYS A 119 -19.57 -19.23 -12.16
CA LYS A 119 -18.25 -19.88 -12.04
C LYS A 119 -17.89 -20.36 -10.63
N ALA A 120 -18.65 -19.96 -9.62
CA ALA A 120 -18.40 -20.37 -8.23
C ALA A 120 -19.02 -21.71 -7.83
N SER A 121 -19.88 -22.31 -8.68
CA SER A 121 -20.57 -23.57 -8.39
C SER A 121 -20.06 -24.78 -9.18
N GLY A 122 -18.92 -24.66 -9.87
CA GLY A 122 -18.26 -25.77 -10.58
C GLY A 122 -17.41 -26.59 -9.62
N SER A 123 -18.02 -27.60 -8.99
CA SER A 123 -17.32 -28.68 -8.29
C SER A 123 -16.35 -29.38 -9.27
N VAL A 124 -15.06 -29.26 -9.01
CA VAL A 124 -14.02 -30.07 -9.66
C VAL A 124 -13.93 -31.39 -8.88
N ALA A 125 -14.51 -32.45 -9.46
CA ALA A 125 -14.23 -33.82 -9.02
C ALA A 125 -12.80 -34.15 -9.43
N LEU A 126 -11.97 -34.58 -8.48
CA LEU A 126 -10.64 -35.17 -8.72
C LEU A 126 -10.84 -36.62 -9.20
N PRO A 127 -10.15 -37.07 -10.25
CA PRO A 127 -10.09 -38.49 -10.57
C PRO A 127 -9.16 -39.22 -9.60
N GLU A 128 -9.58 -40.46 -9.26
CA GLU A 128 -8.80 -41.44 -8.50
C GLU A 128 -7.50 -41.85 -9.21
#